data_6145103a72425af47d8ebcfc7576931a
#
_entry.id   6145103a72425af47d8ebcfc7576931a
#
_cell.length_a   1.000
_cell.length_b   1.000
_cell.length_c   1.000
_cell.angle_alpha   90.00
_cell.angle_beta   90.00
_cell.angle_gamma   90.00
#
_symmetry.space_group_name_H-M   'P 1'
#
loop_
_entity.id
_entity.type
_entity.pdbx_description
1 polymer ?
#
loop_
_entity_poly.entity_id
_entity_poly.type
_entity_poly.pdbx_seq_one_letter_code
_entity_poly.pdbx_strand_id
1 'polypeptide(L)'
;AINVTKPSKFEYEIQAELEREFRKAGSVRNGYPSIVASGNNSCILHYTNNNCQLTDGDLLLIDAGAEIDYYTADITRTWPINGKFTSSQRDIYSLVLDAQRRAISKVKANTTIDSINKTIMI
;
A
#
# COMPACT_ATOMS: atom_id res chain seq x y z
N ALA A 1 -1.95 -10.12 4.41
CA ALA A 1 -1.02 -9.89 3.30
C ALA A 1 0.44 -10.08 3.74
N ILE A 2 0.99 -9.30 4.67
CA ILE A 2 2.42 -9.36 5.07
C ILE A 2 2.90 -10.79 5.38
N ASN A 3 2.17 -11.53 6.20
CA ASN A 3 2.57 -12.88 6.65
C ASN A 3 2.65 -13.93 5.53
N VAL A 4 1.99 -13.68 4.41
CA VAL A 4 1.98 -14.59 3.26
C VAL A 4 2.89 -14.13 2.12
N THR A 5 3.42 -12.90 2.23
CA THR A 5 4.37 -12.35 1.24
C THR A 5 5.69 -13.12 1.31
N LYS A 6 6.07 -13.71 0.18
CA LYS A 6 7.34 -14.46 0.03
C LYS A 6 7.80 -14.35 -1.42
N PRO A 7 9.11 -14.43 -1.69
CA PRO A 7 9.62 -14.63 -3.05
C PRO A 7 8.93 -15.81 -3.73
N SER A 8 8.80 -15.77 -5.03
CA SER A 8 8.15 -16.77 -5.91
C SER A 8 6.63 -16.84 -5.84
N LYS A 9 5.98 -16.15 -4.91
CA LYS A 9 4.53 -15.91 -4.96
C LYS A 9 4.19 -14.95 -6.10
N PHE A 10 2.93 -14.92 -6.52
CA PHE A 10 2.43 -13.95 -7.48
C PHE A 10 1.63 -12.85 -6.78
N GLU A 11 1.59 -11.68 -7.39
CA GLU A 11 0.83 -10.51 -6.89
C GLU A 11 -0.64 -10.86 -6.63
N TYR A 12 -1.28 -11.61 -7.56
CA TYR A 12 -2.68 -12.04 -7.40
C TYR A 12 -2.89 -13.00 -6.22
N GLU A 13 -1.90 -13.77 -5.80
CA GLU A 13 -2.01 -14.62 -4.61
C GLU A 13 -2.09 -13.78 -3.33
N ILE A 14 -1.31 -12.69 -3.28
CA ILE A 14 -1.33 -11.75 -2.17
C ILE A 14 -2.65 -10.96 -2.16
N GLN A 15 -3.14 -10.56 -3.35
CA GLN A 15 -4.45 -9.94 -3.53
C GLN A 15 -5.56 -10.83 -2.98
N ALA A 16 -5.58 -12.10 -3.37
CA ALA A 16 -6.60 -13.06 -2.92
C ALA A 16 -6.64 -13.21 -1.39
N GLU A 17 -5.46 -13.26 -0.74
CA GLU A 17 -5.38 -13.33 0.72
C GLU A 17 -5.88 -12.05 1.40
N LEU A 18 -5.59 -10.88 0.84
CA LEU A 18 -6.07 -9.61 1.35
C LEU A 18 -7.59 -9.52 1.25
N GLU A 19 -8.12 -9.79 0.06
CA GLU A 19 -9.56 -9.68 -0.23
C GLU A 19 -10.37 -10.75 0.51
N ARG A 20 -9.78 -11.92 0.78
CA ARG A 20 -10.38 -12.92 1.67
C ARG A 20 -10.65 -12.33 3.06
N GLU A 21 -9.71 -11.59 3.63
CA GLU A 21 -9.92 -10.96 4.94
C GLU A 21 -11.00 -9.86 4.88
N PHE A 22 -11.09 -9.10 3.78
CA PHE A 22 -12.18 -8.15 3.58
C PHE A 22 -13.54 -8.84 3.60
N ARG A 23 -13.68 -9.96 2.88
CA ARG A 23 -14.93 -10.76 2.86
C ARG A 23 -15.26 -11.34 4.22
N LYS A 24 -14.26 -11.86 4.95
CA LYS A 24 -14.45 -12.38 6.32
C LYS A 24 -14.91 -11.29 7.29
N ALA A 25 -14.50 -10.06 7.08
CA ALA A 25 -14.94 -8.91 7.88
C ALA A 25 -16.32 -8.36 7.48
N GLY A 26 -17.00 -8.96 6.48
CA GLY A 26 -18.34 -8.56 6.04
C GLY A 26 -18.37 -7.60 4.85
N SER A 27 -17.21 -7.26 4.27
CA SER A 27 -17.18 -6.43 3.06
C SER A 27 -17.78 -7.20 1.88
N VAL A 28 -18.77 -6.62 1.22
CA VAL A 28 -19.40 -7.23 0.03
C VAL A 28 -18.64 -6.96 -1.26
N ARG A 29 -17.80 -5.92 -1.27
CA ARG A 29 -16.95 -5.55 -2.41
C ARG A 29 -15.75 -4.71 -1.95
N ASN A 30 -14.77 -4.59 -2.83
CA ASN A 30 -13.69 -3.63 -2.64
C ASN A 30 -14.18 -2.22 -2.98
N GLY A 31 -13.63 -1.21 -2.35
CA GLY A 31 -13.94 0.19 -2.68
C GLY A 31 -13.41 0.60 -4.06
N TYR A 32 -12.32 -0.03 -4.47
CA TYR A 32 -11.68 0.13 -5.78
C TYR A 32 -10.88 -1.14 -6.11
N PRO A 33 -10.44 -1.35 -7.37
CA PRO A 33 -9.57 -2.47 -7.72
C PRO A 33 -8.28 -2.43 -6.91
N SER A 34 -8.00 -3.50 -6.17
CA SER A 34 -6.79 -3.60 -5.34
C SER A 34 -5.54 -3.49 -6.20
N ILE A 35 -4.58 -2.70 -5.75
CA ILE A 35 -3.25 -2.58 -6.33
C ILE A 35 -2.30 -3.44 -5.51
N VAL A 36 -1.66 -4.41 -6.15
CA VAL A 36 -0.62 -5.26 -5.55
C VAL A 36 0.57 -5.24 -6.48
N ALA A 37 1.51 -4.34 -6.22
CA ALA A 37 2.57 -3.95 -7.14
C ALA A 37 3.95 -4.29 -6.57
N SER A 38 4.66 -5.19 -7.22
CA SER A 38 6.02 -5.60 -6.85
C SER A 38 7.11 -4.94 -7.70
N GLY A 39 8.24 -4.61 -7.10
CA GLY A 39 9.39 -4.05 -7.79
C GLY A 39 9.01 -2.82 -8.65
N ASN A 40 9.33 -2.85 -9.93
CA ASN A 40 9.06 -1.75 -10.87
C ASN A 40 7.56 -1.46 -11.08
N ASN A 41 6.68 -2.43 -10.85
CA ASN A 41 5.23 -2.23 -10.95
C ASN A 41 4.73 -1.19 -9.93
N SER A 42 5.43 -1.05 -8.79
CA SER A 42 5.09 -0.05 -7.77
C SER A 42 5.29 1.41 -8.23
N CYS A 43 5.95 1.62 -9.35
CA CYS A 43 6.11 2.93 -9.99
C CYS A 43 5.00 3.24 -11.01
N ILE A 44 4.07 2.31 -11.25
CA ILE A 44 2.96 2.49 -12.17
C ILE A 44 1.73 2.91 -11.39
N LEU A 45 1.26 4.14 -11.64
CA LEU A 45 0.05 4.65 -10.99
C LEU A 45 -1.17 3.78 -11.37
N HIS A 46 -1.96 3.42 -10.35
CA HIS A 46 -3.16 2.57 -10.50
C HIS A 46 -2.86 1.21 -11.18
N TYR A 47 -1.71 0.61 -10.86
CA TYR A 47 -1.38 -0.72 -11.35
C TYR A 47 -2.36 -1.78 -10.82
N THR A 48 -3.12 -2.42 -11.70
CA THR A 48 -4.16 -3.40 -11.34
C THR A 48 -4.01 -4.75 -12.05
N ASN A 49 -2.96 -4.95 -12.83
CA ASN A 49 -2.73 -6.24 -13.49
C ASN A 49 -2.46 -7.36 -12.48
N ASN A 50 -1.72 -7.06 -11.41
CA ASN A 50 -1.45 -7.94 -10.27
C ASN A 50 -1.01 -9.36 -10.69
N ASN A 51 -0.19 -9.49 -11.74
CA ASN A 51 0.12 -10.78 -12.35
C ASN A 51 1.60 -11.14 -12.37
N CYS A 52 2.46 -10.31 -11.80
CA CYS A 52 3.89 -10.58 -11.73
C CYS A 52 4.27 -11.46 -10.54
N GLN A 53 5.35 -12.20 -10.71
CA GLN A 53 5.95 -12.99 -9.65
C GLN A 53 6.81 -12.10 -8.74
N LEU A 54 6.69 -12.30 -7.43
CA LEU A 54 7.45 -11.57 -6.42
C LEU A 54 8.92 -12.00 -6.43
N THR A 55 9.82 -11.04 -6.55
CA THR A 55 11.27 -11.25 -6.58
C THR A 55 11.91 -10.96 -5.23
N ASP A 56 12.88 -11.77 -4.84
CA ASP A 56 13.67 -11.53 -3.63
C ASP A 56 14.43 -10.19 -3.73
N GLY A 57 14.41 -9.41 -2.66
CA GLY A 57 15.06 -8.09 -2.59
C GLY A 57 14.20 -6.93 -3.09
N ASP A 58 13.07 -7.19 -3.75
CA ASP A 58 12.14 -6.15 -4.16
C ASP A 58 11.21 -5.70 -3.02
N LEU A 59 10.60 -4.53 -3.20
CA LEU A 59 9.49 -4.05 -2.37
C LEU A 59 8.16 -4.51 -2.97
N LEU A 60 7.18 -4.72 -2.10
CA LEU A 60 5.78 -4.89 -2.45
C LEU A 60 4.98 -3.70 -1.92
N LEU A 61 4.30 -3.01 -2.80
CA LEU A 61 3.32 -1.97 -2.49
C LEU A 61 1.92 -2.57 -2.62
N ILE A 62 1.09 -2.39 -1.61
CA ILE A 62 -0.34 -2.69 -1.69
C ILE A 62 -1.11 -1.42 -1.40
N ASP A 63 -2.08 -1.15 -2.26
CA ASP A 63 -3.07 -0.09 -2.09
C ASP A 63 -4.46 -0.71 -2.26
N ALA A 64 -5.22 -0.76 -1.17
CA ALA A 64 -6.49 -1.46 -1.15
C ALA A 64 -7.40 -0.94 -0.06
N GLY A 65 -8.71 -1.01 -0.30
CA GLY A 65 -9.74 -0.65 0.64
C GLY A 65 -10.97 -1.53 0.54
N ALA A 66 -11.46 -1.98 1.70
CA ALA A 66 -12.76 -2.65 1.81
C ALA A 66 -13.89 -1.62 1.79
N GLU A 67 -15.06 -2.01 1.27
CA GLU A 67 -16.28 -1.23 1.39
C GLU A 67 -17.28 -1.96 2.31
N ILE A 68 -17.79 -1.24 3.32
CA ILE A 68 -18.84 -1.71 4.22
C ILE A 68 -19.87 -0.58 4.35
N ASP A 69 -21.13 -0.89 4.12
CA ASP A 69 -22.26 0.06 4.23
C ASP A 69 -22.04 1.36 3.45
N TYR A 70 -21.48 1.24 2.23
CA TYR A 70 -21.11 2.37 1.35
C TYR A 70 -19.95 3.24 1.85
N TYR A 71 -19.27 2.86 2.92
CA TYR A 71 -18.05 3.52 3.38
C TYR A 71 -16.83 2.73 2.91
N THR A 72 -15.87 3.42 2.32
CA THR A 72 -14.67 2.84 1.74
C THR A 72 -13.43 3.25 2.53
N ALA A 73 -12.58 2.27 2.84
CA ALA A 73 -11.21 2.55 3.26
C ALA A 73 -10.32 2.75 2.04
N ASP A 74 -9.20 3.44 2.24
CA ASP A 74 -8.14 3.64 1.24
C ASP A 74 -6.80 3.63 1.98
N ILE A 75 -6.05 2.53 1.85
CA ILE A 75 -4.83 2.32 2.64
C ILE A 75 -3.71 1.77 1.76
N THR A 76 -2.63 2.56 1.62
CA THR A 76 -1.39 2.11 0.99
C THR A 76 -0.35 1.71 2.03
N ARG A 77 0.31 0.57 1.82
CA ARG A 77 1.46 0.10 2.60
C ARG A 77 2.51 -0.55 1.71
N THR A 78 3.77 -0.36 2.09
CA THR A 78 4.91 -0.94 1.36
C THR A 78 5.83 -1.68 2.33
N TRP A 79 6.33 -2.86 1.91
CA TRP A 79 7.29 -3.63 2.68
C TRP A 79 8.19 -4.47 1.77
N PRO A 80 9.38 -4.88 2.24
CA PRO A 80 10.25 -5.76 1.45
C PRO A 80 9.69 -7.18 1.39
N ILE A 81 9.73 -7.78 0.20
CA ILE A 81 9.18 -9.12 -0.07
C ILE A 81 9.84 -10.19 0.80
N ASN A 82 11.13 -10.05 1.08
CA ASN A 82 11.90 -10.97 1.93
C ASN A 82 11.96 -10.56 3.42
N GLY A 83 11.22 -9.51 3.81
CA GLY A 83 11.18 -9.00 5.19
C GLY A 83 12.39 -8.14 5.60
N LYS A 84 13.32 -7.83 4.68
CA LYS A 84 14.53 -7.06 4.99
C LYS A 84 14.70 -5.90 4.01
N PHE A 85 14.72 -4.68 4.51
CA PHE A 85 15.09 -3.51 3.73
C PHE A 85 16.59 -3.51 3.43
N THR A 86 16.98 -3.18 2.20
CA THR A 86 18.33 -2.67 1.93
C THR A 86 18.50 -1.29 2.58
N SER A 87 19.75 -0.79 2.69
CA SER A 87 20.00 0.56 3.22
C SER A 87 19.25 1.63 2.42
N SER A 88 19.39 1.62 1.10
CA SER A 88 18.73 2.59 0.21
C SER A 88 17.20 2.54 0.30
N GLN A 89 16.63 1.34 0.34
CA GLN A 89 15.17 1.18 0.53
C GLN A 89 14.72 1.74 1.86
N ARG A 90 15.46 1.48 2.94
CA ARG A 90 15.16 1.98 4.28
C ARG A 90 15.22 3.51 4.34
N ASP A 91 16.22 4.11 3.73
CA ASP A 91 16.40 5.57 3.73
C ASP A 91 15.21 6.25 3.06
N ILE A 92 14.83 5.81 1.86
CA ILE A 92 13.67 6.34 1.13
C ILE A 92 12.37 6.04 1.88
N TYR A 93 12.19 4.82 2.37
CA TYR A 93 11.00 4.45 3.15
C TYR A 93 10.82 5.34 4.39
N SER A 94 11.93 5.60 5.12
CA SER A 94 11.91 6.44 6.32
C SER A 94 11.54 7.88 6.00
N LEU A 95 12.04 8.42 4.89
CA LEU A 95 11.70 9.75 4.39
C LEU A 95 10.20 9.87 4.09
N VAL A 96 9.65 8.91 3.35
CA VAL A 96 8.21 8.88 3.01
C VAL A 96 7.35 8.71 4.26
N LEU A 97 7.75 7.85 5.19
CA LEU A 97 7.04 7.63 6.45
C LEU A 97 7.01 8.90 7.31
N ASP A 98 8.12 9.64 7.39
CA ASP A 98 8.18 10.90 8.12
C ASP A 98 7.28 11.96 7.48
N ALA A 99 7.32 12.10 6.15
CA ALA A 99 6.42 12.97 5.41
C ALA A 99 4.94 12.63 5.69
N GLN A 100 4.56 11.35 5.62
CA GLN A 100 3.20 10.89 5.93
C GLN A 100 2.79 11.25 7.36
N ARG A 101 3.64 10.98 8.35
CA ARG A 101 3.36 11.29 9.76
C ARG A 101 3.17 12.79 9.98
N ARG A 102 3.97 13.63 9.35
CA ARG A 102 3.84 15.09 9.37
C ARG A 102 2.51 15.53 8.75
N ALA A 103 2.16 14.97 7.59
CA ALA A 103 0.88 15.24 6.93
C ALA A 103 -0.30 14.89 7.84
N ILE A 104 -0.34 13.67 8.39
CA ILE A 104 -1.41 13.22 9.28
C ILE A 104 -1.54 14.13 10.51
N SER A 105 -0.42 14.56 11.11
CA SER A 105 -0.44 15.45 12.27
C SER A 105 -1.04 16.83 12.01
N LYS A 106 -1.14 17.24 10.72
CA LYS A 106 -1.74 18.51 10.30
C LYS A 106 -3.23 18.41 10.01
N VAL A 107 -3.76 17.20 9.87
CA VAL A 107 -5.18 16.99 9.54
C VAL A 107 -6.04 17.35 10.76
N LYS A 108 -6.78 18.44 10.64
CA LYS A 108 -7.74 18.92 11.65
C LYS A 108 -8.80 19.79 10.97
N ALA A 109 -9.87 20.12 11.69
CA ALA A 109 -10.89 21.02 11.17
C ALA A 109 -10.28 22.33 10.63
N ASN A 110 -10.74 22.78 9.48
CA ASN A 110 -10.30 23.99 8.75
C ASN A 110 -8.86 23.92 8.18
N THR A 111 -8.23 22.75 8.13
CA THR A 111 -6.96 22.59 7.41
C THR A 111 -7.24 22.39 5.92
N THR A 112 -6.51 23.10 5.07
CA THR A 112 -6.60 22.95 3.60
C THR A 112 -5.62 21.91 3.10
N ILE A 113 -5.92 21.29 1.95
CA ILE A 113 -5.02 20.36 1.25
C ILE A 113 -3.67 21.03 0.94
N ASP A 114 -3.68 22.31 0.51
CA ASP A 114 -2.45 23.07 0.23
C ASP A 114 -1.55 23.20 1.47
N SER A 115 -2.16 23.39 2.64
CA SER A 115 -1.41 23.46 3.90
C SER A 115 -0.74 22.13 4.24
N ILE A 116 -1.43 21.00 3.98
CA ILE A 116 -0.88 19.67 4.17
C ILE A 116 0.26 19.42 3.17
N ASN A 117 0.04 19.70 1.88
CA ASN A 117 1.04 19.54 0.83
C ASN A 117 2.33 20.32 1.12
N LYS A 118 2.24 21.56 1.55
CA LYS A 118 3.41 22.36 1.94
C LYS A 118 4.21 21.77 3.10
N THR A 119 3.57 20.95 3.94
CA THR A 119 4.24 20.30 5.08
C THR A 119 5.10 19.11 4.65
N ILE A 120 4.77 18.48 3.53
CA ILE A 120 5.45 17.28 3.01
C ILE A 120 6.40 17.56 1.84
N MET A 121 6.37 18.78 1.28
CA MET A 121 7.37 19.22 0.30
C MET A 121 8.73 19.38 1.02
N ILE A 122 9.68 18.55 0.61
CA ILE A 122 11.05 18.50 1.11
C ILE A 122 11.95 19.23 0.14
#